data_56ae25282b9eaaeb254bdf9004da7173
#
_entry.id   56ae25282b9eaaeb254bdf9004da7173
#
_cell.length_a   1.000
_cell.length_b   1.000
_cell.length_c   1.000
_cell.angle_alpha   90.00
_cell.angle_beta   90.00
_cell.angle_gamma   90.00
#
_symmetry.space_group_name_H-M   'P 1'
#
loop_
_entity.id
_entity.type
_entity.pdbx_description
1 polymer ?
#
loop_
_entity_poly.entity_id
_entity_poly.type
_entity_poly.pdbx_seq_one_letter_code
_entity_poly.pdbx_strand_id
1 'polypeptide(L)'
;MKLKEKSKILDKEAIDKSLKRMAHEIIENAAFRQTQGGIPSLSRDTRAKDDTVLIGIKNRGAYVAEKLADHIKTISGHRPPVGALDITLYRDDLTQASEQPVVHATEIPFDIEDKRIVLVDDVLFTGRTIRCALDALIDFGRPKLIQLAVLVDRGHRELPIRADYVGKNIPTAVDEVVEVRLSESDGKDEVVICEKL
;
A
#
# COMPACT_ATOMS: atom_id res chain seq x y z
N MET A 1 -1.47 18.35 -18.83
CA MET A 1 -0.01 18.17 -18.85
C MET A 1 0.28 16.89 -19.64
N LYS A 2 1.11 16.96 -20.69
CA LYS A 2 1.45 15.76 -21.48
C LYS A 2 2.68 15.10 -20.84
N LEU A 3 2.59 13.77 -20.63
CA LEU A 3 3.69 12.95 -20.16
C LEU A 3 4.27 12.19 -21.35
N LYS A 4 5.59 12.09 -21.43
CA LYS A 4 6.31 11.26 -22.39
C LYS A 4 7.00 10.13 -21.66
N GLU A 5 6.70 8.90 -22.05
CA GLU A 5 7.37 7.73 -21.50
C GLU A 5 8.87 7.74 -21.84
N LYS A 6 9.71 7.62 -20.81
CA LYS A 6 11.17 7.59 -20.90
C LYS A 6 11.72 6.18 -20.85
N SER A 7 11.26 5.40 -19.87
CA SER A 7 11.73 4.02 -19.67
C SER A 7 10.73 3.17 -18.93
N LYS A 8 10.65 1.89 -19.29
CA LYS A 8 9.95 0.87 -18.53
C LYS A 8 10.89 0.27 -17.49
N ILE A 9 10.44 0.23 -16.24
CA ILE A 9 11.22 -0.20 -15.07
C ILE A 9 10.80 -1.58 -14.57
N LEU A 10 9.50 -1.87 -14.56
CA LEU A 10 8.96 -3.17 -14.21
C LEU A 10 7.94 -3.60 -15.27
N ASP A 11 8.00 -4.84 -15.65
CA ASP A 11 6.95 -5.53 -16.39
C ASP A 11 6.06 -6.32 -15.43
N LYS A 12 5.04 -7.00 -15.96
CA LYS A 12 4.10 -7.81 -15.19
C LYS A 12 4.78 -8.84 -14.30
N GLU A 13 5.78 -9.56 -14.83
CA GLU A 13 6.47 -10.60 -14.08
C GLU A 13 7.32 -10.03 -12.93
N ALA A 14 7.97 -8.89 -13.15
CA ALA A 14 8.75 -8.20 -12.14
C ALA A 14 7.86 -7.61 -11.03
N ILE A 15 6.66 -7.10 -11.38
CA ILE A 15 5.65 -6.66 -10.41
C ILE A 15 5.22 -7.85 -9.55
N ASP A 16 4.84 -8.98 -10.16
CA ASP A 16 4.40 -10.18 -9.46
C ASP A 16 5.48 -10.70 -8.48
N LYS A 17 6.74 -10.79 -8.94
CA LYS A 17 7.89 -11.17 -8.09
C LYS A 17 8.08 -10.22 -6.90
N SER A 18 7.91 -8.91 -7.13
CA SER A 18 8.04 -7.90 -6.07
C SER A 18 6.93 -8.06 -5.03
N LEU A 19 5.69 -8.24 -5.45
CA LEU A 19 4.54 -8.45 -4.56
C LEU A 19 4.68 -9.76 -3.77
N LYS A 20 5.12 -10.84 -4.41
CA LYS A 20 5.36 -12.12 -3.75
C LYS A 20 6.42 -12.01 -2.65
N ARG A 21 7.53 -11.28 -2.90
CA ARG A 21 8.56 -11.02 -1.89
C ARG A 21 8.00 -10.20 -0.72
N MET A 22 7.27 -9.12 -1.02
CA MET A 22 6.63 -8.30 0.01
C MET A 22 5.65 -9.11 0.86
N ALA A 23 4.89 -10.04 0.24
CA ALA A 23 3.99 -10.93 0.96
C ALA A 23 4.74 -11.83 1.97
N HIS A 24 5.90 -12.38 1.59
CA HIS A 24 6.76 -13.13 2.52
C HIS A 24 7.23 -12.25 3.68
N GLU A 25 7.72 -11.04 3.41
CA GLU A 25 8.20 -10.10 4.42
C GLU A 25 7.08 -9.72 5.43
N ILE A 26 5.84 -9.53 4.95
CA ILE A 26 4.67 -9.22 5.79
C ILE A 26 4.34 -10.39 6.71
N ILE A 27 4.34 -11.63 6.19
CA ILE A 27 4.06 -12.84 6.97
C ILE A 27 5.13 -13.05 8.04
N GLU A 28 6.41 -12.98 7.66
CA GLU A 28 7.53 -13.16 8.58
C GLU A 28 7.52 -12.11 9.71
N ASN A 29 7.25 -10.85 9.37
CA ASN A 29 7.17 -9.77 10.34
C ASN A 29 5.97 -9.95 11.30
N ALA A 30 4.84 -10.50 10.81
CA ALA A 30 3.71 -10.86 11.66
C ALA A 30 4.09 -11.94 12.67
N ALA A 31 4.71 -13.00 12.22
CA ALA A 31 5.16 -14.12 13.08
C ALA A 31 6.19 -13.67 14.12
N PHE A 32 7.19 -12.87 13.73
CA PHE A 32 8.23 -12.37 14.62
C PHE A 32 7.66 -11.50 15.77
N ARG A 33 6.71 -10.62 15.47
CA ARG A 33 6.08 -9.76 16.49
C ARG A 33 5.19 -10.52 17.47
N GLN A 34 4.56 -11.60 17.04
CA GLN A 34 3.78 -12.49 17.92
C GLN A 34 4.68 -13.16 18.96
N THR A 35 5.92 -13.51 18.62
CA THR A 35 6.87 -14.13 19.56
C THR A 35 7.45 -13.15 20.59
N GLN A 36 7.50 -11.86 20.32
CA GLN A 36 7.99 -10.84 21.25
C GLN A 36 6.93 -10.33 22.25
N GLY A 37 5.64 -10.58 22.00
CA GLY A 37 4.51 -10.05 22.77
C GLY A 37 4.11 -10.82 24.03
N GLY A 38 4.78 -11.88 24.42
CA GLY A 38 4.48 -12.66 25.64
C GLY A 38 4.93 -14.11 25.57
N ILE A 39 5.07 -14.73 26.74
CA ILE A 39 5.39 -16.15 26.89
C ILE A 39 4.34 -16.98 26.13
N PRO A 40 4.72 -17.89 25.22
CA PRO A 40 3.77 -18.74 24.55
C PRO A 40 3.04 -19.57 25.60
N SER A 41 1.73 -19.33 25.80
CA SER A 41 0.91 -20.24 26.59
C SER A 41 0.91 -21.59 25.86
N LEU A 42 1.24 -22.66 26.59
CA LEU A 42 1.32 -24.05 26.11
C LEU A 42 -0.03 -24.64 25.67
N SER A 43 -1.01 -23.84 25.26
CA SER A 43 -2.26 -24.33 24.70
C SER A 43 -2.07 -24.62 23.21
N ARG A 44 -2.18 -25.89 22.83
CA ARG A 44 -2.07 -26.43 21.46
C ARG A 44 -3.12 -25.92 20.47
N ASP A 45 -3.88 -24.88 20.81
CA ASP A 45 -4.96 -24.32 19.99
C ASP A 45 -4.64 -22.89 19.52
N THR A 46 -3.36 -22.58 19.37
CA THR A 46 -2.87 -21.30 18.87
C THR A 46 -2.67 -21.30 17.37
N ARG A 47 -3.74 -21.39 16.59
CA ARG A 47 -3.83 -20.47 15.46
C ARG A 47 -4.03 -19.09 16.06
N ALA A 48 -2.93 -18.45 16.46
CA ALA A 48 -2.95 -17.02 16.80
C ALA A 48 -3.62 -16.36 15.59
N LYS A 49 -4.81 -15.82 15.84
CA LYS A 49 -5.63 -15.18 14.81
C LYS A 49 -4.75 -14.09 14.23
N ASP A 50 -4.32 -14.24 12.99
CA ASP A 50 -3.56 -13.20 12.32
C ASP A 50 -4.50 -12.00 12.14
N ASP A 51 -4.37 -11.02 13.02
CA ASP A 51 -5.20 -9.81 13.02
C ASP A 51 -4.71 -8.78 11.98
N THR A 52 -3.92 -9.24 11.03
CA THR A 52 -3.44 -8.42 9.92
C THR A 52 -4.55 -8.18 8.91
N VAL A 53 -4.76 -6.92 8.57
CA VAL A 53 -5.66 -6.47 7.49
C VAL A 53 -4.89 -5.59 6.52
N LEU A 54 -5.25 -5.62 5.25
CA LEU A 54 -4.68 -4.75 4.23
C LEU A 54 -5.67 -3.63 3.92
N ILE A 55 -5.18 -2.41 3.80
CA ILE A 55 -5.99 -1.27 3.37
C ILE A 55 -5.25 -0.55 2.25
N GLY A 56 -5.79 -0.64 1.03
CA GLY A 56 -5.24 0.02 -0.14
C GLY A 56 -5.77 1.42 -0.32
N ILE A 57 -4.90 2.38 -0.61
CA ILE A 57 -5.31 3.75 -0.98
C ILE A 57 -5.88 3.71 -2.40
N LYS A 58 -7.10 4.25 -2.58
CA LYS A 58 -7.73 4.34 -3.91
C LYS A 58 -6.92 5.30 -4.81
N ASN A 59 -6.70 4.99 -6.12
CA ASN A 59 -7.30 3.85 -6.83
C ASN A 59 -6.31 2.66 -6.90
N ARG A 60 -5.04 2.88 -7.30
CA ARG A 60 -4.09 1.80 -7.62
C ARG A 60 -3.61 1.04 -6.40
N GLY A 61 -3.45 1.72 -5.26
CA GLY A 61 -3.08 1.06 -4.00
C GLY A 61 -4.09 -0.01 -3.59
N ALA A 62 -5.39 0.15 -3.89
CA ALA A 62 -6.39 -0.88 -3.64
C ALA A 62 -6.16 -2.15 -4.48
N TYR A 63 -5.83 -2.01 -5.77
CA TYR A 63 -5.50 -3.17 -6.61
C TYR A 63 -4.20 -3.86 -6.18
N VAL A 64 -3.20 -3.07 -5.76
CA VAL A 64 -1.96 -3.62 -5.20
C VAL A 64 -2.24 -4.41 -3.92
N ALA A 65 -3.13 -3.92 -3.05
CA ALA A 65 -3.52 -4.61 -1.82
C ALA A 65 -4.24 -5.93 -2.10
N GLU A 66 -5.12 -5.99 -3.10
CA GLU A 66 -5.79 -7.22 -3.54
C GLU A 66 -4.79 -8.28 -4.03
N LYS A 67 -3.88 -7.90 -4.94
CA LYS A 67 -2.82 -8.80 -5.44
C LYS A 67 -1.93 -9.29 -4.29
N LEU A 68 -1.60 -8.41 -3.35
CA LEU A 68 -0.76 -8.75 -2.19
C LEU A 68 -1.48 -9.75 -1.26
N ALA A 69 -2.80 -9.56 -1.02
CA ALA A 69 -3.62 -10.49 -0.25
C ALA A 69 -3.68 -11.89 -0.89
N ASP A 70 -3.73 -11.96 -2.22
CA ASP A 70 -3.73 -13.22 -2.96
C ASP A 70 -2.38 -13.94 -2.85
N HIS A 71 -1.26 -13.22 -2.91
CA HIS A 71 0.06 -13.80 -2.63
C HIS A 71 0.17 -14.30 -1.19
N ILE A 72 -0.30 -13.53 -0.20
CA ILE A 72 -0.32 -13.96 1.20
C ILE A 72 -1.14 -15.24 1.35
N LYS A 73 -2.32 -15.32 0.73
CA LYS A 73 -3.15 -16.53 0.72
C LYS A 73 -2.40 -17.73 0.15
N THR A 74 -1.71 -17.54 -0.97
CA THR A 74 -0.97 -18.60 -1.64
C THR A 74 0.16 -19.16 -0.77
N ILE A 75 0.82 -18.30 0.03
CA ILE A 75 1.95 -18.64 0.88
C ILE A 75 1.49 -19.22 2.21
N SER A 76 0.54 -18.56 2.90
CA SER A 76 0.13 -18.89 4.26
C SER A 76 -1.13 -19.75 4.36
N GLY A 77 -1.89 -19.88 3.26
CA GLY A 77 -3.21 -20.54 3.25
C GLY A 77 -4.34 -19.65 3.76
N HIS A 78 -4.05 -18.46 4.30
CA HIS A 78 -5.04 -17.51 4.81
C HIS A 78 -4.99 -16.19 4.04
N ARG A 79 -6.14 -15.72 3.55
CA ARG A 79 -6.26 -14.42 2.88
C ARG A 79 -6.64 -13.36 3.91
N PRO A 80 -5.80 -12.34 4.14
CA PRO A 80 -6.18 -11.23 5.02
C PRO A 80 -7.37 -10.45 4.42
N PRO A 81 -8.23 -9.87 5.27
CA PRO A 81 -9.24 -8.94 4.81
C PRO A 81 -8.62 -7.74 4.09
N VAL A 82 -9.28 -7.26 3.03
CA VAL A 82 -8.84 -6.10 2.26
C VAL A 82 -9.90 -5.03 2.30
N GLY A 83 -9.48 -3.79 2.58
CA GLY A 83 -10.30 -2.59 2.48
C GLY A 83 -9.70 -1.60 1.49
N ALA A 84 -10.51 -0.65 1.04
CA ALA A 84 -10.10 0.44 0.16
C ALA A 84 -10.43 1.79 0.79
N LEU A 85 -9.42 2.65 0.94
CA LEU A 85 -9.50 3.96 1.58
C LEU A 85 -9.47 5.06 0.52
N ASP A 86 -10.48 5.90 0.49
CA ASP A 86 -10.46 7.15 -0.27
C ASP A 86 -9.96 8.30 0.60
N ILE A 87 -8.92 8.96 0.16
CA ILE A 87 -8.30 10.10 0.85
C ILE A 87 -8.66 11.44 0.22
N THR A 88 -9.55 11.46 -0.76
CA THR A 88 -9.86 12.68 -1.54
C THR A 88 -10.20 13.87 -0.65
N LEU A 89 -10.98 13.69 0.41
CA LEU A 89 -11.37 14.76 1.33
C LEU A 89 -10.26 15.22 2.29
N TYR A 90 -9.19 14.44 2.42
CA TYR A 90 -8.07 14.72 3.35
C TYR A 90 -6.86 15.35 2.66
N ARG A 91 -6.92 15.51 1.32
CA ARG A 91 -5.82 16.07 0.53
C ARG A 91 -5.68 17.57 0.76
N ASP A 92 -4.45 18.01 0.96
CA ASP A 92 -4.10 19.42 1.19
C ASP A 92 -4.01 20.25 -0.11
N ASP A 93 -4.09 19.62 -1.29
CA ASP A 93 -4.06 20.26 -2.60
C ASP A 93 -5.44 20.51 -3.23
N LEU A 94 -6.54 20.20 -2.52
CA LEU A 94 -7.91 20.38 -3.02
C LEU A 94 -8.23 21.83 -3.39
N THR A 95 -7.64 22.81 -2.70
CA THR A 95 -7.88 24.24 -2.96
C THR A 95 -7.25 24.74 -4.27
N GLN A 96 -6.35 23.95 -4.88
CA GLN A 96 -5.67 24.28 -6.13
C GLN A 96 -6.22 23.50 -7.34
N ALA A 97 -7.10 22.52 -7.10
CA ALA A 97 -7.71 21.74 -8.15
C ALA A 97 -8.78 22.56 -8.89
N SER A 98 -8.63 22.73 -10.20
CA SER A 98 -9.59 23.45 -11.06
C SER A 98 -10.87 22.66 -11.34
N GLU A 99 -10.93 21.38 -10.96
CA GLU A 99 -12.08 20.47 -11.13
C GLU A 99 -12.56 19.98 -9.76
N GLN A 100 -13.87 19.80 -9.62
CA GLN A 100 -14.43 19.20 -8.42
C GLN A 100 -13.90 17.76 -8.27
N PRO A 101 -13.27 17.43 -7.14
CA PRO A 101 -12.72 16.08 -6.95
C PRO A 101 -13.86 15.06 -6.89
N VAL A 102 -13.70 13.96 -7.61
CA VAL A 102 -14.62 12.82 -7.52
C VAL A 102 -14.28 12.03 -6.25
N VAL A 103 -15.16 12.14 -5.26
CA VAL A 103 -15.06 11.37 -4.01
C VAL A 103 -15.58 9.96 -4.26
N HIS A 104 -14.74 8.96 -4.02
CA HIS A 104 -15.16 7.57 -4.01
C HIS A 104 -15.45 7.12 -2.57
N ALA A 105 -16.38 6.20 -2.40
CA ALA A 105 -16.67 5.69 -1.06
C ALA A 105 -15.46 4.93 -0.47
N THR A 106 -15.10 5.22 0.78
CA THR A 106 -14.21 4.34 1.55
C THR A 106 -14.94 3.04 1.86
N GLU A 107 -14.28 1.91 1.61
CA GLU A 107 -14.83 0.57 1.76
C GLU A 107 -13.94 -0.26 2.68
N ILE A 108 -14.16 -0.16 3.99
CA ILE A 108 -13.48 -0.95 5.02
C ILE A 108 -14.56 -1.81 5.72
N PRO A 109 -14.86 -3.03 5.20
CA PRO A 109 -15.99 -3.85 5.66
C PRO A 109 -15.67 -4.64 6.94
N PHE A 110 -14.72 -4.21 7.73
CA PHE A 110 -14.28 -4.83 8.97
C PHE A 110 -13.86 -3.78 10.00
N ASP A 111 -13.89 -4.16 11.27
CA ASP A 111 -13.39 -3.33 12.35
C ASP A 111 -11.85 -3.29 12.31
N ILE A 112 -11.27 -2.09 12.49
CA ILE A 112 -9.82 -1.86 12.54
C ILE A 112 -9.28 -1.72 13.96
N GLU A 113 -10.16 -1.71 14.97
CA GLU A 113 -9.76 -1.60 16.38
C GLU A 113 -8.83 -2.75 16.75
N ASP A 114 -7.71 -2.41 17.40
CA ASP A 114 -6.65 -3.36 17.78
C ASP A 114 -6.06 -4.22 16.66
N LYS A 115 -6.33 -3.92 15.39
CA LYS A 115 -5.79 -4.63 14.24
C LYS A 115 -4.39 -4.13 13.86
N ARG A 116 -3.65 -5.01 13.23
CA ARG A 116 -2.44 -4.67 12.49
C ARG A 116 -2.83 -4.31 11.06
N ILE A 117 -2.69 -3.05 10.70
CA ILE A 117 -2.96 -2.56 9.35
C ILE A 117 -1.66 -2.58 8.53
N VAL A 118 -1.71 -3.13 7.33
CA VAL A 118 -0.74 -2.84 6.28
C VAL A 118 -1.42 -1.88 5.30
N LEU A 119 -1.07 -0.59 5.39
CA LEU A 119 -1.51 0.44 4.45
C LEU A 119 -0.74 0.27 3.14
N VAL A 120 -1.45 0.19 2.02
CA VAL A 120 -0.85 -0.15 0.73
C VAL A 120 -1.06 0.98 -0.26
N ASP A 121 0.03 1.39 -0.95
CA ASP A 121 -0.01 2.35 -2.04
C ASP A 121 0.83 1.88 -3.23
N ASP A 122 0.66 2.49 -4.39
CA ASP A 122 1.43 2.17 -5.58
C ASP A 122 2.80 2.89 -5.58
N VAL A 123 2.84 4.20 -5.32
CA VAL A 123 4.07 5.01 -5.38
C VAL A 123 4.23 5.90 -4.15
N LEU A 124 5.32 5.71 -3.43
CA LEU A 124 5.72 6.61 -2.36
C LEU A 124 6.66 7.69 -2.91
N PHE A 125 6.23 8.94 -2.81
CA PHE A 125 6.97 10.13 -3.22
C PHE A 125 7.24 11.05 -2.02
N THR A 126 6.51 12.15 -1.89
CA THR A 126 6.71 13.14 -0.82
C THR A 126 6.26 12.65 0.56
N GLY A 127 5.33 11.69 0.61
CA GLY A 127 4.67 11.19 1.82
C GLY A 127 3.34 11.87 2.13
N ARG A 128 2.92 12.91 1.38
CA ARG A 128 1.67 13.65 1.65
C ARG A 128 0.44 12.75 1.53
N THR A 129 0.37 11.90 0.50
CA THR A 129 -0.69 10.88 0.33
C THR A 129 -0.82 10.00 1.57
N ILE A 130 0.31 9.50 2.07
CA ILE A 130 0.32 8.62 3.24
C ILE A 130 -0.10 9.37 4.51
N ARG A 131 0.32 10.61 4.69
CA ARG A 131 -0.15 11.45 5.80
C ARG A 131 -1.67 11.57 5.77
N CYS A 132 -2.26 11.91 4.62
CA CYS A 132 -3.71 12.02 4.47
C CYS A 132 -4.42 10.69 4.78
N ALA A 133 -3.83 9.56 4.35
CA ALA A 133 -4.37 8.24 4.65
C ALA A 133 -4.31 7.89 6.14
N LEU A 134 -3.25 8.28 6.84
CA LEU A 134 -3.14 8.09 8.29
C LEU A 134 -4.19 8.94 9.03
N ASP A 135 -4.38 10.20 8.65
CA ASP A 135 -5.41 11.07 9.22
C ASP A 135 -6.82 10.46 9.02
N ALA A 136 -7.11 9.98 7.79
CA ALA A 136 -8.39 9.34 7.48
C ALA A 136 -8.62 8.04 8.26
N LEU A 137 -7.59 7.20 8.43
CA LEU A 137 -7.73 5.93 9.15
C LEU A 137 -8.10 6.11 10.62
N ILE A 138 -7.64 7.17 11.27
CA ILE A 138 -7.92 7.46 12.69
C ILE A 138 -9.42 7.67 12.91
N ASP A 139 -10.16 8.16 11.91
CA ASP A 139 -11.62 8.35 12.00
C ASP A 139 -12.39 7.02 12.02
N PHE A 140 -11.77 5.92 11.58
CA PHE A 140 -12.38 4.58 11.56
C PHE A 140 -12.10 3.75 12.82
N GLY A 141 -11.17 4.17 13.69
CA GLY A 141 -10.83 3.46 14.91
C GLY A 141 -9.36 3.58 15.28
N ARG A 142 -8.95 2.84 16.33
CA ARG A 142 -7.58 2.85 16.84
C ARG A 142 -6.87 1.51 16.53
N PRO A 143 -6.17 1.41 15.42
CA PRO A 143 -5.39 0.22 15.12
C PRO A 143 -4.24 0.05 16.11
N LYS A 144 -3.86 -1.19 16.37
CA LYS A 144 -2.69 -1.53 17.20
C LYS A 144 -1.38 -1.10 16.55
N LEU A 145 -1.31 -1.19 15.21
CA LEU A 145 -0.13 -0.88 14.42
C LEU A 145 -0.53 -0.57 12.99
N ILE A 146 0.10 0.44 12.39
CA ILE A 146 0.03 0.71 10.96
C ILE A 146 1.44 0.56 10.38
N GLN A 147 1.58 -0.26 9.36
CA GLN A 147 2.78 -0.42 8.54
C GLN A 147 2.48 -0.02 7.11
N LEU A 148 3.48 0.48 6.41
CA LEU A 148 3.33 0.97 5.04
C LEU A 148 3.99 0.01 4.05
N ALA A 149 3.23 -0.42 3.05
CA ALA A 149 3.70 -1.19 1.90
C ALA A 149 3.50 -0.39 0.61
N VAL A 150 4.55 -0.27 -0.21
CA VAL A 150 4.47 0.43 -1.49
C VAL A 150 5.12 -0.38 -2.60
N LEU A 151 4.50 -0.40 -3.78
CA LEU A 151 5.10 -1.09 -4.91
C LEU A 151 6.39 -0.40 -5.36
N VAL A 152 6.39 0.94 -5.37
CA VAL A 152 7.55 1.74 -5.75
C VAL A 152 7.83 2.81 -4.70
N ASP A 153 9.09 2.91 -4.31
CA ASP A 153 9.63 4.05 -3.58
C ASP A 153 10.55 4.84 -4.51
N ARG A 154 10.18 6.10 -4.82
CA ARG A 154 10.95 6.96 -5.73
C ARG A 154 11.83 8.01 -5.04
N GLY A 155 11.83 8.03 -3.71
CA GLY A 155 12.57 9.05 -2.94
C GLY A 155 11.84 10.40 -2.84
N HIS A 156 12.60 11.47 -2.63
CA HIS A 156 12.14 12.88 -2.57
C HIS A 156 11.10 13.15 -1.47
N ARG A 157 11.34 12.64 -0.25
CA ARG A 157 10.44 12.87 0.89
C ARG A 157 10.40 14.33 1.31
N GLU A 158 9.20 14.83 1.58
CA GLU A 158 8.94 16.09 2.28
C GLU A 158 8.53 15.85 3.75
N LEU A 159 8.07 14.64 4.06
CA LEU A 159 7.64 14.23 5.40
C LEU A 159 8.50 13.05 5.88
N PRO A 160 8.68 12.85 7.21
CA PRO A 160 9.48 11.77 7.77
C PRO A 160 8.75 10.42 7.71
N ILE A 161 8.30 10.04 6.51
CA ILE A 161 7.55 8.82 6.23
C ILE A 161 8.44 7.86 5.46
N ARG A 162 8.52 6.61 5.93
CA ARG A 162 9.25 5.53 5.29
C ARG A 162 8.36 4.29 5.21
N ALA A 163 8.41 3.59 4.06
CA ALA A 163 7.72 2.33 3.93
C ALA A 163 8.46 1.19 4.66
N ASP A 164 7.68 0.31 5.30
CA ASP A 164 8.18 -0.92 5.92
C ASP A 164 8.47 -1.99 4.85
N TYR A 165 7.65 -2.01 3.80
CA TYR A 165 7.75 -2.97 2.70
C TYR A 165 7.79 -2.22 1.37
N VAL A 166 8.84 -2.44 0.59
CA VAL A 166 9.04 -1.77 -0.70
C VAL A 166 9.24 -2.78 -1.81
N GLY A 167 8.41 -2.74 -2.84
CA GLY A 167 8.56 -3.58 -4.01
C GLY A 167 9.84 -3.26 -4.79
N LYS A 168 10.05 -2.00 -5.14
CA LYS A 168 11.23 -1.52 -5.85
C LYS A 168 11.60 -0.10 -5.43
N ASN A 169 12.88 0.12 -5.12
CA ASN A 169 13.43 1.48 -5.01
C ASN A 169 13.85 1.97 -6.40
N ILE A 170 13.35 3.13 -6.81
CA ILE A 170 13.63 3.73 -8.12
C ILE A 170 14.09 5.17 -7.89
N PRO A 171 15.40 5.45 -7.86
CA PRO A 171 15.87 6.83 -7.80
C PRO A 171 15.48 7.55 -9.10
N THR A 172 14.79 8.68 -8.95
CA THR A 172 14.32 9.50 -10.07
C THR A 172 14.79 10.94 -9.90
N ALA A 173 14.76 11.73 -10.97
CA ALA A 173 14.83 13.18 -10.87
C ALA A 173 13.49 13.73 -10.29
N VAL A 174 13.51 14.94 -9.74
CA VAL A 174 12.32 15.55 -9.10
C VAL A 174 11.19 15.78 -10.11
N ASP A 175 11.54 16.15 -11.33
CA ASP A 175 10.63 16.44 -12.45
C ASP A 175 10.13 15.19 -13.18
N GLU A 176 10.75 14.03 -12.97
CA GLU A 176 10.26 12.77 -13.50
C GLU A 176 9.01 12.31 -12.75
N VAL A 177 8.17 11.55 -13.42
CA VAL A 177 6.94 10.95 -12.86
C VAL A 177 7.03 9.43 -12.97
N VAL A 178 6.79 8.73 -11.87
CA VAL A 178 6.62 7.27 -11.89
C VAL A 178 5.13 6.97 -12.05
N GLU A 179 4.78 6.24 -13.11
CA GLU A 179 3.43 5.73 -13.31
C GLU A 179 3.41 4.22 -13.11
N VAL A 180 2.57 3.78 -12.19
CA VAL A 180 2.20 2.37 -12.06
C VAL A 180 0.93 2.17 -12.87
N ARG A 181 0.98 1.30 -13.85
CA ARG A 181 -0.17 0.90 -14.68
C ARG A 181 -0.54 -0.52 -14.31
N LEU A 182 -1.81 -0.76 -14.04
CA LEU A 182 -2.33 -2.06 -13.64
C LEU A 182 -3.43 -2.51 -14.59
N SER A 183 -3.51 -3.82 -14.83
CA SER A 183 -4.48 -4.40 -15.77
C SER A 183 -5.92 -4.05 -15.43
N GLU A 184 -6.23 -3.85 -14.15
CA GLU A 184 -7.57 -3.53 -13.66
C GLU A 184 -8.02 -2.11 -14.03
N SER A 185 -7.09 -1.16 -14.14
CA SER A 185 -7.38 0.25 -14.46
C SER A 185 -6.85 0.69 -15.82
N ASP A 186 -5.70 0.15 -16.23
CA ASP A 186 -4.94 0.67 -17.36
C ASP A 186 -4.77 -0.39 -18.50
N GLY A 187 -5.34 -1.60 -18.32
CA GLY A 187 -5.31 -2.69 -19.30
C GLY A 187 -3.96 -3.41 -19.42
N LYS A 188 -2.95 -3.03 -18.63
CA LYS A 188 -1.62 -3.65 -18.62
C LYS A 188 -0.93 -3.46 -17.27
N ASP A 189 -0.06 -4.42 -16.91
CA ASP A 189 0.75 -4.35 -15.70
C ASP A 189 2.17 -3.91 -16.06
N GLU A 190 2.54 -2.68 -15.71
CA GLU A 190 3.91 -2.16 -15.87
C GLU A 190 4.18 -0.97 -14.96
N VAL A 191 5.44 -0.68 -14.71
CA VAL A 191 5.89 0.57 -14.08
C VAL A 191 6.81 1.29 -15.06
N VAL A 192 6.52 2.56 -15.32
CA VAL A 192 7.27 3.41 -16.25
C VAL A 192 7.70 4.71 -15.57
N ILE A 193 8.83 5.25 -16.03
CA ILE A 193 9.22 6.63 -15.75
C ILE A 193 8.83 7.49 -16.94
N CYS A 194 8.17 8.61 -16.66
CA CYS A 194 7.74 9.61 -17.63
C CYS A 194 8.41 10.95 -17.34
N GLU A 195 8.64 11.72 -18.39
CA GLU A 195 9.06 13.13 -18.35
C GLU A 195 7.86 14.04 -18.59
N LYS A 196 7.82 15.18 -17.91
CA LYS A 196 6.85 16.24 -18.18
C LYS A 196 7.27 17.00 -19.44
N LEU A 197 6.36 17.12 -20.43
CA LEU A 197 6.54 17.91 -21.64
C LEU A 197 6.02 19.33 -21.44
#